data_6c3a87c10ee2dd68b4d6ed9bfbe0bee0
#
_entry.id   6c3a87c10ee2dd68b4d6ed9bfbe0bee0
#
_cell.length_a   1.000
_cell.length_b   1.000
_cell.length_c   1.000
_cell.angle_alpha   90.00
_cell.angle_beta   90.00
_cell.angle_gamma   90.00
#
_symmetry.space_group_name_H-M   'P 1'
#
loop_
_entity.id
_entity.type
_entity.pdbx_description
1 polymer ?
#
loop_
_entity_poly.entity_id
_entity_poly.type
_entity_poly.pdbx_seq_one_letter_code
_entity_poly.pdbx_strand_id
1 'polypeptide(L)'
;MKFMDRLPTVISCCFCCFLRAGTVMIAVFSFISGLILAPNVSHVKGFWSMDPVLSYYSAATEHTIQIILGAVSIMLCVVSVLLLIGAICNMPILILIYQWGAVVYSGTVFLLLFILAVLCFFVHRDCVIAGGALCGLMFCEVLVTVYFLIVSNSLRMSLKFLSSDEAIF
;
A
#
# COMPACT_ATOMS: atom_id res chain seq x y z
N MET A 1 -19.66 3.94 4.75
CA MET A 1 -18.62 4.20 5.76
C MET A 1 -18.59 3.18 6.91
N LYS A 2 -19.65 2.39 7.13
CA LYS A 2 -19.72 1.38 8.22
C LYS A 2 -18.70 0.22 8.16
N PHE A 3 -18.07 -0.03 7.01
CA PHE A 3 -17.10 -1.14 6.86
C PHE A 3 -15.80 -0.89 7.63
N MET A 4 -15.24 0.31 7.50
CA MET A 4 -13.99 0.68 8.19
C MET A 4 -14.14 0.79 9.72
N ASP A 5 -15.35 1.04 10.23
CA ASP A 5 -15.61 1.12 11.67
C ASP A 5 -15.72 -0.26 12.34
N ARG A 6 -15.80 -1.36 11.55
CA ARG A 6 -15.86 -2.75 12.04
C ARG A 6 -14.49 -3.44 12.10
N LEU A 7 -13.42 -2.79 11.65
CA LEU A 7 -12.08 -3.36 11.74
C LEU A 7 -11.65 -3.47 13.21
N PRO A 8 -10.92 -4.54 13.58
CA PRO A 8 -10.39 -4.69 14.92
C PRO A 8 -9.46 -3.53 15.28
N THR A 9 -9.54 -3.06 16.52
CA THR A 9 -8.69 -1.98 17.04
C THR A 9 -7.60 -2.57 17.93
N VAL A 10 -6.39 -2.03 17.80
CA VAL A 10 -5.22 -2.41 18.63
C VAL A 10 -4.77 -1.20 19.44
N ILE A 11 -4.30 -1.46 20.66
CA ILE A 11 -3.88 -0.40 21.60
C ILE A 11 -2.43 0.00 21.36
N SER A 12 -1.60 -0.90 20.81
CA SER A 12 -0.18 -0.64 20.52
C SER A 12 0.23 -1.16 19.15
N CYS A 13 1.12 -0.43 18.48
CA CYS A 13 1.70 -0.81 17.20
C CYS A 13 3.10 -1.38 17.42
N CYS A 14 3.50 -2.41 16.62
CA CYS A 14 4.83 -3.02 16.63
C CYS A 14 5.31 -3.46 18.02
N PHE A 15 4.40 -3.91 18.88
CA PHE A 15 4.65 -4.41 20.25
C PHE A 15 5.27 -3.40 21.25
N CYS A 16 5.84 -2.29 20.82
CA CYS A 16 6.59 -1.39 21.69
C CYS A 16 6.29 0.11 21.51
N CYS A 17 5.62 0.53 20.42
CA CYS A 17 5.45 1.94 20.10
C CYS A 17 4.02 2.43 20.38
N PHE A 18 3.91 3.70 20.82
CA PHE A 18 2.63 4.37 20.87
C PHE A 18 1.97 4.39 19.48
N LEU A 19 0.68 4.26 19.44
CA LEU A 19 -0.13 4.15 18.21
C LEU A 19 0.15 5.27 17.19
N ARG A 20 0.41 6.49 17.67
CA ARG A 20 0.81 7.63 16.82
C ARG A 20 2.17 7.41 16.16
N ALA A 21 3.17 7.02 16.93
CA ALA A 21 4.51 6.78 16.39
C ALA A 21 4.47 5.65 15.34
N GLY A 22 3.70 4.59 15.61
CA GLY A 22 3.48 3.51 14.64
C GLY A 22 2.84 3.99 13.33
N THR A 23 1.85 4.87 13.40
CA THR A 23 1.20 5.44 12.20
C THR A 23 2.14 6.34 11.41
N VAL A 24 2.99 7.13 12.09
CA VAL A 24 4.05 7.92 11.43
C VAL A 24 5.06 7.01 10.71
N MET A 25 5.48 5.92 11.34
CA MET A 25 6.38 4.94 10.71
C MET A 25 5.73 4.30 9.47
N ILE A 26 4.45 3.96 9.54
CA ILE A 26 3.68 3.44 8.39
C ILE A 26 3.64 4.48 7.27
N ALA A 27 3.40 5.76 7.57
CA ALA A 27 3.37 6.82 6.58
C ALA A 27 4.73 6.98 5.88
N VAL A 28 5.82 6.98 6.63
CA VAL A 28 7.19 7.06 6.08
C VAL A 28 7.51 5.84 5.24
N PHE A 29 7.20 4.64 5.73
CA PHE A 29 7.43 3.39 4.99
C PHE A 29 6.64 3.36 3.67
N SER A 30 5.35 3.71 3.70
CA SER A 30 4.50 3.77 2.51
C SER A 30 4.99 4.83 1.51
N PHE A 31 5.47 5.97 2.00
CA PHE A 31 6.04 7.03 1.16
C PHE A 31 7.32 6.56 0.47
N ILE A 32 8.26 5.96 1.19
CA ILE A 32 9.51 5.42 0.63
C ILE A 32 9.20 4.32 -0.39
N SER A 33 8.27 3.41 -0.07
CA SER A 33 7.85 2.34 -0.99
C SER A 33 7.27 2.91 -2.29
N GLY A 34 6.42 3.95 -2.19
CA GLY A 34 5.89 4.65 -3.35
C GLY A 34 6.98 5.33 -4.18
N LEU A 35 7.97 5.98 -3.54
CA LEU A 35 9.10 6.60 -4.24
C LEU A 35 9.98 5.58 -4.98
N ILE A 36 10.23 4.42 -4.40
CA ILE A 36 11.04 3.36 -5.04
C ILE A 36 10.35 2.84 -6.30
N LEU A 37 9.03 2.71 -6.28
CA LEU A 37 8.26 2.19 -7.42
C LEU A 37 7.95 3.25 -8.48
N ALA A 38 7.90 4.54 -8.11
CA ALA A 38 7.59 5.66 -9.02
C ALA A 38 8.59 5.86 -10.16
N PRO A 39 9.93 5.75 -9.98
CA PRO A 39 10.90 5.98 -11.08
C PRO A 39 10.81 4.99 -12.23
N ASN A 40 10.18 3.84 -12.05
CA ASN A 40 9.98 2.88 -13.14
C ASN A 40 9.06 3.42 -14.25
N VAL A 41 8.43 4.58 -14.08
CA VAL A 41 7.60 5.27 -15.09
C VAL A 41 8.46 6.03 -16.11
N SER A 42 9.59 6.57 -15.72
CA SER A 42 10.50 7.26 -16.63
C SER A 42 11.62 6.31 -17.03
N HIS A 43 11.84 6.07 -18.32
CA HIS A 43 12.85 5.26 -19.00
C HIS A 43 14.28 5.17 -18.38
N VAL A 44 14.49 5.66 -17.18
CA VAL A 44 15.68 5.49 -16.38
C VAL A 44 15.62 4.09 -15.78
N LYS A 45 16.54 3.21 -16.12
CA LYS A 45 16.72 1.88 -15.49
C LYS A 45 16.64 2.04 -13.99
N GLY A 46 15.47 1.77 -13.42
CA GLY A 46 15.24 1.88 -11.98
C GLY A 46 16.06 0.84 -11.23
N PHE A 47 16.26 1.06 -9.93
CA PHE A 47 17.03 0.19 -9.04
C PHE A 47 16.47 -1.26 -9.01
N TRP A 48 15.18 -1.43 -9.35
CA TRP A 48 14.49 -2.71 -9.51
C TRP A 48 14.07 -2.86 -10.97
N SER A 49 14.95 -3.38 -11.81
CA SER A 49 14.51 -3.79 -13.13
C SER A 49 13.66 -5.06 -13.00
N MET A 50 12.38 -4.98 -13.33
CA MET A 50 11.54 -6.17 -13.53
C MET A 50 11.87 -6.87 -14.87
N ASP A 51 12.97 -6.45 -15.52
CA ASP A 51 13.45 -6.98 -16.79
C ASP A 51 13.43 -8.52 -16.87
N PRO A 52 13.88 -9.30 -15.85
CA PRO A 52 13.89 -10.75 -15.99
C PRO A 52 12.49 -11.38 -16.05
N VAL A 53 11.47 -10.72 -15.53
CA VAL A 53 10.09 -11.23 -15.57
C VAL A 53 9.33 -10.67 -16.78
N LEU A 54 9.55 -9.39 -17.09
CA LEU A 54 8.84 -8.67 -18.15
C LEU A 54 9.46 -8.90 -19.54
N SER A 55 10.73 -9.33 -19.64
CA SER A 55 11.37 -9.66 -20.93
C SER A 55 10.67 -10.79 -21.69
N TYR A 56 9.85 -11.58 -21.01
CA TYR A 56 9.01 -12.61 -21.63
C TYR A 56 7.73 -12.06 -22.28
N TYR A 57 7.40 -10.76 -22.06
CA TYR A 57 6.18 -10.13 -22.57
C TYR A 57 6.48 -9.14 -23.70
N SER A 58 5.45 -8.78 -24.47
CA SER A 58 5.60 -7.76 -25.50
C SER A 58 5.93 -6.39 -24.87
N ALA A 59 6.76 -5.59 -25.53
CA ALA A 59 7.16 -4.25 -25.07
C ALA A 59 5.95 -3.34 -24.76
N ALA A 60 4.81 -3.53 -25.43
CA ALA A 60 3.59 -2.78 -25.17
C ALA A 60 2.96 -3.14 -23.81
N THR A 61 2.99 -4.43 -23.43
CA THR A 61 2.45 -4.90 -22.15
C THR A 61 3.30 -4.39 -20.98
N GLU A 62 4.63 -4.45 -21.14
CA GLU A 62 5.58 -3.93 -20.16
C GLU A 62 5.34 -2.44 -19.88
N HIS A 63 5.27 -1.62 -20.94
CA HIS A 63 5.05 -0.18 -20.82
C HIS A 63 3.70 0.14 -20.14
N THR A 64 2.65 -0.60 -20.44
CA THR A 64 1.34 -0.42 -19.81
C THR A 64 1.38 -0.71 -18.32
N ILE A 65 2.01 -1.82 -17.90
CA ILE A 65 2.16 -2.19 -16.49
C ILE A 65 2.98 -1.15 -15.74
N GLN A 66 4.06 -0.68 -16.33
CA GLN A 66 4.91 0.37 -15.74
C GLN A 66 4.14 1.67 -15.52
N ILE A 67 3.35 2.13 -16.47
CA ILE A 67 2.52 3.34 -16.34
C ILE A 67 1.51 3.19 -15.20
N ILE A 68 0.78 2.06 -15.16
CA ILE A 68 -0.23 1.82 -14.13
C ILE A 68 0.43 1.79 -12.75
N LEU A 69 1.52 1.02 -12.61
CA LEU A 69 2.25 0.90 -11.35
C LEU A 69 2.80 2.25 -10.89
N GLY A 70 3.34 3.04 -11.80
CA GLY A 70 3.84 4.37 -11.50
C GLY A 70 2.76 5.36 -11.07
N ALA A 71 1.62 5.39 -11.77
CA ALA A 71 0.50 6.25 -11.40
C ALA A 71 -0.04 5.92 -9.99
N VAL A 72 -0.19 4.62 -9.69
CA VAL A 72 -0.67 4.16 -8.38
C VAL A 72 0.36 4.41 -7.28
N SER A 73 1.66 4.33 -7.60
CA SER A 73 2.75 4.64 -6.66
C SER A 73 2.80 6.13 -6.31
N ILE A 74 2.58 7.02 -7.28
CA ILE A 74 2.45 8.46 -7.01
C ILE A 74 1.25 8.74 -6.12
N MET A 75 0.10 8.11 -6.39
CA MET A 75 -1.07 8.21 -5.51
C MET A 75 -0.75 7.75 -4.09
N LEU A 76 -0.01 6.64 -3.91
CA LEU A 76 0.41 6.16 -2.60
C LEU A 76 1.30 7.19 -1.88
N CYS A 77 2.23 7.84 -2.57
CA CYS A 77 3.06 8.91 -2.00
C CYS A 77 2.18 10.05 -1.46
N VAL A 78 1.21 10.51 -2.25
CA VAL A 78 0.32 11.61 -1.85
C VAL A 78 -0.50 11.23 -0.61
N VAL A 79 -1.15 10.06 -0.60
CA VAL A 79 -1.97 9.65 0.55
C VAL A 79 -1.13 9.34 1.78
N SER A 80 0.14 8.94 1.63
CA SER A 80 1.08 8.74 2.75
C SER A 80 1.44 10.05 3.43
N VAL A 81 1.62 11.13 2.65
CA VAL A 81 1.80 12.49 3.20
C VAL A 81 0.55 12.94 3.95
N LEU A 82 -0.65 12.67 3.40
CA LEU A 82 -1.91 12.97 4.09
C LEU A 82 -2.06 12.19 5.40
N LEU A 83 -1.61 10.92 5.44
CA LEU A 83 -1.57 10.15 6.69
C LEU A 83 -0.64 10.78 7.72
N LEU A 84 0.55 11.23 7.29
CA LEU A 84 1.52 11.88 8.17
C LEU A 84 0.93 13.17 8.78
N ILE A 85 0.34 14.03 7.94
CA ILE A 85 -0.32 15.25 8.39
C ILE A 85 -1.49 14.92 9.32
N GLY A 86 -2.32 13.94 8.97
CA GLY A 86 -3.46 13.50 9.77
C GLY A 86 -3.07 12.98 11.15
N ALA A 87 -1.94 12.26 11.24
CA ALA A 87 -1.42 11.75 12.51
C ALA A 87 -0.83 12.87 13.40
N ILE A 88 -0.19 13.89 12.80
CA ILE A 88 0.39 15.03 13.53
C ILE A 88 -0.70 16.02 13.96
N CYS A 89 -1.58 16.40 13.04
CA CYS A 89 -2.63 17.40 13.26
C CYS A 89 -3.90 16.84 13.94
N ASN A 90 -3.95 15.55 14.26
CA ASN A 90 -5.11 14.87 14.87
C ASN A 90 -6.39 14.94 14.02
N MET A 91 -6.27 14.92 12.70
CA MET A 91 -7.41 14.99 11.78
C MET A 91 -7.84 13.59 11.33
N PRO A 92 -8.93 13.02 11.88
CA PRO A 92 -9.35 11.64 11.55
C PRO A 92 -9.81 11.47 10.10
N ILE A 93 -10.19 12.56 9.43
CA ILE A 93 -10.63 12.54 8.03
C ILE A 93 -9.46 12.25 7.06
N LEU A 94 -8.26 12.79 7.34
CA LEU A 94 -7.07 12.55 6.52
C LEU A 94 -6.61 11.08 6.63
N ILE A 95 -6.74 10.50 7.83
CA ILE A 95 -6.46 9.07 8.04
C ILE A 95 -7.44 8.21 7.24
N LEU A 96 -8.71 8.60 7.16
CA LEU A 96 -9.70 7.89 6.36
C LEU A 96 -9.38 7.94 4.86
N ILE A 97 -8.93 9.10 4.35
CA ILE A 97 -8.51 9.24 2.95
C ILE A 97 -7.33 8.31 2.64
N TYR A 98 -6.34 8.23 3.54
CA TYR A 98 -5.24 7.28 3.40
C TYR A 98 -5.74 5.83 3.36
N GLN A 99 -6.66 5.43 4.23
CA GLN A 99 -7.19 4.07 4.26
C GLN A 99 -7.81 3.67 2.92
N TRP A 100 -8.61 4.55 2.31
CA TRP A 100 -9.17 4.32 0.98
C TRP A 100 -8.10 4.29 -0.10
N GLY A 101 -7.14 5.18 -0.07
CA GLY A 101 -6.01 5.20 -0.99
C GLY A 101 -5.17 3.92 -0.90
N ALA A 102 -4.89 3.43 0.32
CA ALA A 102 -4.17 2.18 0.55
C ALA A 102 -4.93 0.95 0.02
N VAL A 103 -6.26 0.91 0.18
CA VAL A 103 -7.09 -0.17 -0.37
C VAL A 103 -7.07 -0.16 -1.90
N VAL A 104 -7.19 1.00 -2.53
CA VAL A 104 -7.13 1.12 -4.00
C VAL A 104 -5.74 0.73 -4.51
N TYR A 105 -4.67 1.19 -3.85
CA TYR A 105 -3.30 0.81 -4.19
C TYR A 105 -3.11 -0.71 -4.11
N SER A 106 -3.41 -1.29 -2.96
CA SER A 106 -3.27 -2.73 -2.73
C SER A 106 -4.10 -3.55 -3.71
N GLY A 107 -5.35 -3.16 -3.97
CA GLY A 107 -6.21 -3.84 -4.94
C GLY A 107 -5.63 -3.82 -6.36
N THR A 108 -5.06 -2.68 -6.79
CA THR A 108 -4.45 -2.55 -8.10
C THR A 108 -3.16 -3.38 -8.22
N VAL A 109 -2.27 -3.31 -7.22
CA VAL A 109 -1.02 -4.09 -7.19
C VAL A 109 -1.33 -5.58 -7.15
N PHE A 110 -2.28 -6.01 -6.30
CA PHE A 110 -2.72 -7.39 -6.23
C PHE A 110 -3.22 -7.90 -7.59
N LEU A 111 -4.05 -7.13 -8.27
CA LEU A 111 -4.59 -7.50 -9.59
C LEU A 111 -3.50 -7.60 -10.65
N LEU A 112 -2.54 -6.67 -10.66
CA LEU A 112 -1.39 -6.72 -11.57
C LEU A 112 -0.51 -7.95 -11.31
N LEU A 113 -0.16 -8.22 -10.05
CA LEU A 113 0.64 -9.40 -9.68
C LEU A 113 -0.11 -10.70 -10.00
N PHE A 114 -1.42 -10.73 -9.79
CA PHE A 114 -2.25 -11.89 -10.13
C PHE A 114 -2.24 -12.16 -11.62
N ILE A 115 -2.44 -11.15 -12.48
CA ILE A 115 -2.37 -11.29 -13.93
C ILE A 115 -0.99 -11.80 -14.35
N LEU A 116 0.10 -11.23 -13.81
CA LEU A 116 1.47 -11.67 -14.12
C LEU A 116 1.72 -13.11 -13.68
N ALA A 117 1.24 -13.51 -12.50
CA ALA A 117 1.37 -14.88 -12.01
C ALA A 117 0.63 -15.88 -12.92
N VAL A 118 -0.61 -15.57 -13.31
CA VAL A 118 -1.40 -16.41 -14.24
C VAL A 118 -0.68 -16.54 -15.58
N LEU A 119 -0.16 -15.45 -16.13
CA LEU A 119 0.58 -15.49 -17.37
C LEU A 119 1.87 -16.32 -17.24
N CYS A 120 2.61 -16.21 -16.14
CA CYS A 120 3.80 -17.04 -15.89
C CYS A 120 3.47 -18.54 -15.85
N PHE A 121 2.35 -18.93 -15.22
CA PHE A 121 2.00 -20.35 -15.11
C PHE A 121 1.43 -20.95 -16.41
N PHE A 122 0.64 -20.18 -17.17
CA PHE A 122 -0.09 -20.72 -18.33
C PHE A 122 0.60 -20.49 -19.67
N VAL A 123 1.41 -19.43 -19.82
CA VAL A 123 2.02 -19.06 -21.09
C VAL A 123 3.47 -19.54 -21.18
N HIS A 124 4.24 -19.52 -20.07
CA HIS A 124 5.67 -19.83 -20.07
C HIS A 124 6.01 -20.93 -19.05
N ARG A 125 6.30 -22.14 -19.57
CA ARG A 125 6.65 -23.29 -18.72
C ARG A 125 7.94 -23.11 -17.89
N ASP A 126 8.84 -22.22 -18.34
CA ASP A 126 10.13 -21.97 -17.66
C ASP A 126 10.04 -20.91 -16.54
N CYS A 127 8.87 -20.29 -16.36
CA CYS A 127 8.63 -19.22 -15.38
C CYS A 127 8.01 -19.68 -14.05
N VAL A 128 7.96 -20.97 -13.75
CA VAL A 128 7.29 -21.50 -12.54
C VAL A 128 7.88 -20.91 -11.24
N ILE A 129 9.20 -20.74 -11.18
CA ILE A 129 9.87 -20.15 -10.00
C ILE A 129 9.48 -18.68 -9.84
N ALA A 130 9.45 -17.92 -10.93
CA ALA A 130 9.03 -16.52 -10.93
C ALA A 130 7.54 -16.38 -10.55
N GLY A 131 6.67 -17.25 -11.06
CA GLY A 131 5.26 -17.32 -10.69
C GLY A 131 5.07 -17.61 -9.20
N GLY A 132 5.84 -18.53 -8.62
CA GLY A 132 5.84 -18.82 -7.19
C GLY A 132 6.28 -17.62 -6.36
N ALA A 133 7.33 -16.90 -6.79
CA ALA A 133 7.78 -15.67 -6.13
C ALA A 133 6.72 -14.57 -6.16
N LEU A 134 6.02 -14.38 -7.29
CA LEU A 134 4.92 -13.43 -7.43
C LEU A 134 3.76 -13.76 -6.48
N CYS A 135 3.39 -15.03 -6.33
CA CYS A 135 2.39 -15.46 -5.36
C CYS A 135 2.81 -15.15 -3.92
N GLY A 136 4.08 -15.37 -3.58
CA GLY A 136 4.64 -15.00 -2.27
C GLY A 136 4.58 -13.49 -2.01
N LEU A 137 4.93 -12.67 -3.00
CA LEU A 137 4.83 -11.21 -2.91
C LEU A 137 3.38 -10.75 -2.72
N MET A 138 2.41 -11.32 -3.45
CA MET A 138 0.98 -11.03 -3.27
C MET A 138 0.52 -11.29 -1.84
N PHE A 139 0.91 -12.43 -1.28
CA PHE A 139 0.55 -12.79 0.09
C PHE A 139 1.14 -11.81 1.10
N CYS A 140 2.43 -11.48 0.99
CA CYS A 140 3.09 -10.51 1.85
C CYS A 140 2.45 -9.12 1.74
N GLU A 141 2.13 -8.67 0.52
CA GLU A 141 1.49 -7.38 0.27
C GLU A 141 0.13 -7.27 0.96
N VAL A 142 -0.71 -8.30 0.86
CA VAL A 142 -2.02 -8.33 1.53
C VAL A 142 -1.86 -8.27 3.05
N LEU A 143 -0.93 -9.05 3.64
CA LEU A 143 -0.70 -9.04 5.09
C LEU A 143 -0.25 -7.66 5.57
N VAL A 144 0.71 -7.03 4.89
CA VAL A 144 1.21 -5.69 5.23
C VAL A 144 0.10 -4.66 5.13
N THR A 145 -0.69 -4.69 4.05
CA THR A 145 -1.81 -3.75 3.87
C THR A 145 -2.87 -3.90 4.95
N VAL A 146 -3.28 -5.13 5.27
CA VAL A 146 -4.25 -5.39 6.36
C VAL A 146 -3.72 -4.87 7.69
N TYR A 147 -2.44 -5.11 8.00
CA TYR A 147 -1.81 -4.59 9.20
C TYR A 147 -1.83 -3.05 9.25
N PHE A 148 -1.46 -2.38 8.16
CA PHE A 148 -1.48 -0.91 8.06
C PHE A 148 -2.89 -0.34 8.22
N LEU A 149 -3.90 -0.99 7.65
CA LEU A 149 -5.30 -0.59 7.79
C LEU A 149 -5.78 -0.72 9.23
N ILE A 150 -5.44 -1.80 9.93
CA ILE A 150 -5.81 -2.02 11.34
C ILE A 150 -5.19 -0.94 12.22
N VAL A 151 -3.89 -0.66 12.07
CA VAL A 151 -3.19 0.34 12.89
C VAL A 151 -3.72 1.75 12.61
N SER A 152 -3.90 2.13 11.35
CA SER A 152 -4.45 3.45 10.98
C SER A 152 -5.88 3.61 11.46
N ASN A 153 -6.70 2.55 11.39
CA ASN A 153 -8.08 2.58 11.89
C ASN A 153 -8.13 2.74 13.40
N SER A 154 -7.24 2.07 14.13
CA SER A 154 -7.14 2.19 15.59
C SER A 154 -6.82 3.62 16.01
N LEU A 155 -5.88 4.30 15.34
CA LEU A 155 -5.60 5.72 15.59
C LEU A 155 -6.81 6.60 15.26
N ARG A 156 -7.48 6.37 14.12
CA ARG A 156 -8.66 7.13 13.73
C ARG A 156 -9.78 7.04 14.76
N MET A 157 -10.05 5.83 15.27
CA MET A 157 -11.07 5.62 16.29
C MET A 157 -10.71 6.29 17.62
N SER A 158 -9.45 6.19 18.05
CA SER A 158 -8.96 6.89 19.25
C SER A 158 -9.14 8.40 19.15
N LEU A 159 -8.81 9.01 18.00
CA LEU A 159 -8.99 10.44 17.77
C LEU A 159 -10.47 10.85 17.75
N LYS A 160 -11.36 10.00 17.23
CA LYS A 160 -12.81 10.27 17.26
C LYS A 160 -13.36 10.30 18.69
N PHE A 161 -12.91 9.38 19.55
CA PHE A 161 -13.33 9.38 20.96
C PHE A 161 -12.89 10.67 21.68
N LEU A 162 -11.63 11.07 21.50
CA LEU A 162 -11.12 12.31 22.10
C LEU A 162 -11.88 13.55 21.63
N SER A 163 -12.20 13.66 20.34
CA SER A 163 -12.98 14.77 19.78
C SER A 163 -14.44 14.77 20.25
N SER A 164 -15.00 13.61 20.60
CA SER A 164 -16.37 13.53 21.14
C SER A 164 -16.45 13.97 22.59
N ASP A 165 -15.42 13.70 23.38
CA ASP A 165 -15.36 14.14 24.78
C ASP A 165 -15.18 15.67 24.92
N GLU A 166 -14.39 16.30 24.02
CA GLU A 166 -14.24 17.76 23.99
C GLU A 166 -15.54 18.49 23.58
N ALA A 167 -16.46 17.85 22.89
CA ALA A 167 -17.73 18.46 22.48
C ALA A 167 -18.81 18.44 23.58
N ILE A 168 -18.54 17.79 24.72
CA ILE A 168 -19.50 17.65 25.83
C ILE A 168 -19.20 18.67 26.96
N PHE A 169 -18.07 19.35 26.92
CA PHE A 169 -17.69 20.42 27.83
C PHE A 169 -17.76 21.80 27.16
#